data_4e351bf6753c2bac531324f825ecf436
#
_entry.id   4e351bf6753c2bac531324f825ecf436
#
_cell.length_a   1.000
_cell.length_b   1.000
_cell.length_c   1.000
_cell.angle_alpha   90.00
_cell.angle_beta   90.00
_cell.angle_gamma   90.00
#
_symmetry.space_group_name_H-M   'P 1'
#
loop_
_entity.id
_entity.type
_entity.pdbx_description
1 polymer ?
#
loop_
_entity_poly.entity_id
_entity_poly.type
_entity_poly.pdbx_seq_one_letter_code
_entity_poly.pdbx_strand_id
1 'polypeptide(L)'
;MSTEHTAAPAIADMSEQMQIRLEKRAKLIESGREAYPVGLLDSEGNRVEPNHIEDLRAEYDPKLAAEELKAGDETDRVVHVGGRVVFVRNTGKLCFATLQGGTEGKRIQAMLSLAEVGEESLAEWKSLVDLGDHVFVTGRVIVSRRGELSIMVTDWKMASKALRPMPVLHKDLNEETRVRQRYLDLMVRDEARELVKKRALITRTVRRVLEDHGYIEVETPVLQLVHGGATARPFRTHLNAFDQPMTMRIATELPLKRAVVGGIDRVYEIGRVFRNEGVDSTHSPEFTTLECYETYADQFVMAERMKEIIQSCAKAVGTERIETENGTIDLFGEWKWVGVYPGLSEAVGVEITPETDASVLREIAEKHEVDIDPKWDAEKLVTELFGEIVEPTLVNPTFVYDYPPSAQPLARPHRSGEPLIEAWDLIIGGMERGTAFSELIDPVIQRERLTAQSLLAAAGDDEAMELDEDFLRALEHGAPPMGGLGLGIDRLIMLLAGDQDSERPGTVVRQPGIRETILFPLMKPEA
;
A
#
# COMPACT_ATOMS: atom_id res chain seq x y z
N MET A 1 12.06 32.80 13.43
CA MET A 1 12.94 31.73 13.92
C MET A 1 13.79 31.27 12.74
N SER A 2 15.10 31.55 12.82
CA SER A 2 16.06 31.20 11.76
C SER A 2 16.23 29.70 11.72
N THR A 3 15.85 29.09 10.60
CA THR A 3 16.19 27.70 10.29
C THR A 3 17.68 27.62 10.05
N GLU A 4 18.43 27.14 11.02
CA GLU A 4 19.78 26.66 10.79
C GLU A 4 19.69 25.48 9.79
N HIS A 5 20.13 25.76 8.57
CA HIS A 5 20.46 24.69 7.64
C HIS A 5 21.63 23.91 8.26
N THR A 6 21.37 22.73 8.78
CA THR A 6 22.40 21.78 9.17
C THR A 6 23.28 21.52 7.93
N ALA A 7 24.52 21.93 8.01
CA ALA A 7 25.54 21.68 7.00
C ALA A 7 25.60 20.17 6.71
N ALA A 8 25.89 19.81 5.45
CA ALA A 8 26.18 18.44 5.07
C ALA A 8 27.15 17.79 6.07
N PRO A 9 27.00 16.49 6.40
CA PRO A 9 27.86 15.83 7.37
C PRO A 9 29.32 16.05 7.00
N ALA A 10 30.11 16.46 7.98
CA ALA A 10 31.53 16.72 7.79
C ALA A 10 32.21 15.46 7.23
N ILE A 11 33.20 15.65 6.35
CA ILE A 11 33.97 14.57 5.68
C ILE A 11 34.53 13.54 6.70
N ALA A 12 34.68 13.94 7.96
CA ALA A 12 35.16 13.10 9.06
C ALA A 12 34.27 11.89 9.44
N ASP A 13 32.96 11.93 9.11
CA ASP A 13 32.01 10.84 9.44
C ASP A 13 31.77 9.87 8.26
N MET A 14 32.50 9.99 7.16
CA MET A 14 32.33 9.13 6.01
C MET A 14 33.07 7.80 6.19
N SER A 15 32.42 6.68 5.85
CA SER A 15 33.08 5.38 5.80
C SER A 15 34.23 5.38 4.78
N GLU A 16 35.27 4.59 5.04
CA GLU A 16 36.43 4.42 4.11
C GLU A 16 35.96 4.11 2.68
N GLN A 17 34.95 3.29 2.51
CA GLN A 17 34.39 2.97 1.19
C GLN A 17 33.76 4.18 0.49
N MET A 18 33.12 5.08 1.24
CA MET A 18 32.61 6.33 0.64
C MET A 18 33.74 7.24 0.20
N GLN A 19 34.83 7.34 0.95
CA GLN A 19 36.01 8.13 0.59
C GLN A 19 36.63 7.62 -0.71
N ILE A 20 36.86 6.31 -0.82
CA ILE A 20 37.37 5.67 -2.05
C ILE A 20 36.47 5.99 -3.25
N ARG A 21 35.14 5.93 -3.08
CA ARG A 21 34.18 6.20 -4.18
C ARG A 21 34.15 7.68 -4.57
N LEU A 22 34.35 8.59 -3.61
CA LEU A 22 34.52 10.02 -3.88
C LEU A 22 35.80 10.30 -4.69
N GLU A 23 36.92 9.64 -4.36
CA GLU A 23 38.16 9.72 -5.13
C GLU A 23 37.95 9.20 -6.56
N LYS A 24 37.27 8.07 -6.75
CA LYS A 24 36.93 7.55 -8.08
C LYS A 24 36.03 8.51 -8.87
N ARG A 25 35.07 9.15 -8.19
CA ARG A 25 34.25 10.21 -8.80
C ARG A 25 35.13 11.39 -9.27
N ALA A 26 36.07 11.84 -8.45
CA ALA A 26 37.00 12.92 -8.83
C ALA A 26 37.83 12.53 -10.06
N LYS A 27 38.38 11.31 -10.07
CA LYS A 27 39.12 10.77 -11.22
C LYS A 27 38.31 10.70 -12.52
N LEU A 28 37.01 10.32 -12.43
CA LEU A 28 36.09 10.34 -13.57
C LEU A 28 35.99 11.76 -14.17
N ILE A 29 35.79 12.77 -13.31
CA ILE A 29 35.67 14.16 -13.73
C ILE A 29 37.00 14.68 -14.32
N GLU A 30 38.14 14.37 -13.70
CA GLU A 30 39.47 14.74 -14.16
C GLU A 30 39.81 14.12 -15.52
N SER A 31 39.32 12.91 -15.82
CA SER A 31 39.47 12.24 -17.12
C SER A 31 38.53 12.80 -18.20
N GLY A 32 37.73 13.82 -17.89
CA GLY A 32 36.75 14.41 -18.80
C GLY A 32 35.47 13.58 -18.98
N ARG A 33 35.24 12.57 -18.15
CA ARG A 33 34.00 11.78 -18.11
C ARG A 33 33.01 12.37 -17.14
N GLU A 34 31.73 12.38 -17.49
CA GLU A 34 30.65 12.76 -16.56
C GLU A 34 30.36 11.63 -15.58
N ALA A 35 30.32 11.97 -14.28
CA ALA A 35 29.91 11.02 -13.24
C ALA A 35 28.37 10.91 -13.09
N TYR A 36 27.64 11.93 -13.56
CA TYR A 36 26.18 12.04 -13.50
C TYR A 36 25.64 12.76 -14.74
N PRO A 37 25.68 12.12 -15.93
CA PRO A 37 25.17 12.70 -17.16
C PRO A 37 23.62 12.81 -17.10
N VAL A 38 23.06 13.71 -17.90
CA VAL A 38 21.60 13.85 -18.04
C VAL A 38 20.94 12.72 -18.84
N GLY A 39 21.73 11.86 -19.47
CA GLY A 39 21.30 10.72 -20.27
C GLY A 39 22.42 10.14 -21.10
N LEU A 40 22.09 9.14 -21.93
CA LEU A 40 23.02 8.62 -22.90
C LEU A 40 23.00 9.52 -24.16
N LEU A 41 24.17 10.02 -24.55
CA LEU A 41 24.36 10.77 -25.79
C LEU A 41 25.26 9.99 -26.75
N ASP A 42 24.98 10.08 -28.04
CA ASP A 42 25.88 9.56 -29.09
C ASP A 42 27.12 10.47 -29.29
N SER A 43 27.92 10.17 -30.28
CA SER A 43 29.13 10.94 -30.61
C SER A 43 28.82 12.34 -31.18
N GLU A 44 27.61 12.56 -31.66
CA GLU A 44 27.12 13.84 -32.19
C GLU A 44 26.41 14.69 -31.12
N GLY A 45 26.22 14.15 -29.89
CA GLY A 45 25.54 14.82 -28.80
C GLY A 45 24.03 14.64 -28.80
N ASN A 46 23.47 13.77 -29.66
CA ASN A 46 22.06 13.47 -29.66
C ASN A 46 21.72 12.47 -28.55
N ARG A 47 20.51 12.62 -27.95
CA ARG A 47 20.00 11.69 -26.95
C ARG A 47 19.73 10.32 -27.59
N VAL A 48 20.26 9.28 -26.96
CA VAL A 48 20.00 7.88 -27.31
C VAL A 48 19.09 7.29 -26.25
N GLU A 49 17.96 6.70 -26.64
CA GLU A 49 17.08 5.99 -25.73
C GLU A 49 17.64 4.59 -25.44
N PRO A 50 17.95 4.25 -24.18
CA PRO A 50 18.45 2.92 -23.85
C PRO A 50 17.40 1.83 -24.06
N ASN A 51 17.84 0.67 -24.54
CA ASN A 51 17.00 -0.52 -24.56
C ASN A 51 16.76 -1.02 -23.13
N HIS A 52 15.52 -1.36 -22.79
CA HIS A 52 15.21 -1.94 -21.49
C HIS A 52 15.69 -3.40 -21.42
N ILE A 53 16.28 -3.77 -20.28
CA ILE A 53 16.75 -5.16 -20.05
C ILE A 53 15.56 -6.13 -20.10
N GLU A 54 14.40 -5.72 -19.61
CA GLU A 54 13.17 -6.51 -19.64
C GLU A 54 12.77 -6.87 -21.07
N ASP A 55 12.79 -5.91 -21.99
CA ASP A 55 12.43 -6.11 -23.40
C ASP A 55 13.43 -7.04 -24.11
N LEU A 56 14.74 -6.87 -23.83
CA LEU A 56 15.77 -7.77 -24.36
C LEU A 56 15.59 -9.20 -23.85
N ARG A 57 15.32 -9.38 -22.55
CA ARG A 57 15.04 -10.71 -21.98
C ARG A 57 13.78 -11.31 -22.59
N ALA A 58 12.70 -10.53 -22.73
CA ALA A 58 11.45 -10.98 -23.33
C ALA A 58 11.63 -11.41 -24.80
N GLU A 59 12.50 -10.73 -25.56
CA GLU A 59 12.79 -11.07 -26.95
C GLU A 59 13.70 -12.30 -27.10
N TYR A 60 14.73 -12.42 -26.26
CA TYR A 60 15.81 -13.40 -26.46
C TYR A 60 15.66 -14.66 -25.59
N ASP A 61 15.04 -14.62 -24.41
CA ASP A 61 14.86 -15.81 -23.57
C ASP A 61 14.04 -16.91 -24.26
N PRO A 62 12.96 -16.62 -25.03
CA PRO A 62 12.27 -17.65 -25.80
C PRO A 62 13.14 -18.29 -26.88
N LYS A 63 14.01 -17.51 -27.56
CA LYS A 63 14.93 -18.00 -28.60
C LYS A 63 16.00 -18.93 -28.00
N LEU A 64 16.47 -18.63 -26.79
CA LEU A 64 17.40 -19.50 -26.06
C LEU A 64 16.69 -20.80 -25.62
N ALA A 65 15.47 -20.72 -25.12
CA ALA A 65 14.69 -21.88 -24.70
C ALA A 65 14.33 -22.80 -25.89
N ALA A 66 14.11 -22.23 -27.08
CA ALA A 66 13.83 -22.96 -28.32
C ALA A 66 15.11 -23.46 -29.04
N GLU A 67 16.32 -23.24 -28.48
CA GLU A 67 17.61 -23.53 -29.09
C GLU A 67 17.84 -22.86 -30.45
N GLU A 68 17.11 -21.78 -30.76
CA GLU A 68 17.33 -20.95 -31.95
C GLU A 68 18.62 -20.14 -31.83
N LEU A 69 19.02 -19.82 -30.59
CA LEU A 69 20.33 -19.25 -30.25
C LEU A 69 21.03 -20.17 -29.26
N LYS A 70 22.32 -20.42 -29.51
CA LYS A 70 23.15 -21.36 -28.74
C LYS A 70 24.36 -20.68 -28.13
N ALA A 71 24.98 -21.38 -27.17
CA ALA A 71 26.22 -20.93 -26.56
C ALA A 71 27.30 -20.62 -27.60
N GLY A 72 27.81 -19.40 -27.60
CA GLY A 72 28.80 -18.89 -28.52
C GLY A 72 28.23 -18.14 -29.72
N ASP A 73 26.92 -18.08 -29.91
CA ASP A 73 26.31 -17.35 -31.01
C ASP A 73 26.41 -15.83 -30.78
N GLU A 74 26.63 -15.10 -31.85
CA GLU A 74 26.63 -13.64 -31.90
C GLU A 74 25.53 -13.17 -32.85
N THR A 75 24.91 -12.04 -32.53
CA THR A 75 23.94 -11.37 -33.40
C THR A 75 24.52 -10.07 -33.94
N ASP A 76 23.98 -9.56 -35.05
CA ASP A 76 24.35 -8.26 -35.59
C ASP A 76 23.65 -7.10 -34.87
N ARG A 77 22.78 -7.40 -33.90
CA ARG A 77 21.98 -6.37 -33.19
C ARG A 77 22.84 -5.63 -32.18
N VAL A 78 23.07 -4.36 -32.43
CA VAL A 78 23.68 -3.41 -31.49
C VAL A 78 22.59 -2.82 -30.60
N VAL A 79 22.84 -2.77 -29.30
CA VAL A 79 21.95 -2.23 -28.29
C VAL A 79 22.67 -1.27 -27.35
N HIS A 80 21.91 -0.36 -26.78
CA HIS A 80 22.34 0.55 -25.74
C HIS A 80 21.59 0.19 -24.44
N VAL A 81 22.28 -0.27 -23.41
CA VAL A 81 21.66 -0.78 -22.21
C VAL A 81 22.09 0.05 -21.01
N GLY A 82 21.11 0.59 -20.27
CA GLY A 82 21.33 1.21 -18.98
C GLY A 82 21.02 0.23 -17.84
N GLY A 83 21.88 0.16 -16.81
CA GLY A 83 21.60 -0.71 -15.67
C GLY A 83 22.52 -0.48 -14.48
N ARG A 84 22.06 -0.96 -13.30
CA ARG A 84 22.86 -0.98 -12.08
C ARG A 84 23.81 -2.16 -12.09
N VAL A 85 25.08 -1.90 -11.82
CA VAL A 85 26.10 -2.96 -11.68
C VAL A 85 25.90 -3.68 -10.36
N VAL A 86 25.46 -4.93 -10.42
CA VAL A 86 25.18 -5.76 -9.23
C VAL A 86 26.18 -6.87 -9.00
N PHE A 87 26.99 -7.18 -10.00
CA PHE A 87 28.09 -8.15 -9.90
C PHE A 87 29.21 -7.79 -10.88
N VAL A 88 30.46 -8.02 -10.47
CA VAL A 88 31.64 -7.85 -11.33
C VAL A 88 32.63 -9.00 -11.09
N ARG A 89 33.16 -9.54 -12.20
CA ARG A 89 34.23 -10.54 -12.17
C ARG A 89 35.31 -10.19 -13.22
N ASN A 90 36.52 -9.92 -12.75
CA ASN A 90 37.67 -9.63 -13.57
C ASN A 90 38.50 -10.89 -13.84
N THR A 91 38.82 -11.17 -15.11
CA THR A 91 39.61 -12.31 -15.54
C THR A 91 40.76 -11.88 -16.46
N GLY A 92 41.54 -10.88 -16.08
CA GLY A 92 42.64 -10.34 -16.89
C GLY A 92 42.14 -9.55 -18.10
N LYS A 93 42.14 -10.13 -19.30
CA LYS A 93 41.74 -9.48 -20.55
C LYS A 93 40.23 -9.38 -20.77
N LEU A 94 39.42 -9.88 -19.82
CA LEU A 94 37.96 -9.90 -19.92
C LEU A 94 37.36 -9.56 -18.55
N CYS A 95 36.36 -8.68 -18.54
CA CYS A 95 35.54 -8.35 -17.38
C CYS A 95 34.10 -8.74 -17.67
N PHE A 96 33.47 -9.39 -16.70
CA PHE A 96 32.03 -9.67 -16.69
C PHE A 96 31.37 -8.79 -15.66
N ALA A 97 30.31 -8.10 -16.05
CA ALA A 97 29.45 -7.37 -15.14
C ALA A 97 28.00 -7.85 -15.32
N THR A 98 27.25 -7.93 -14.25
CA THR A 98 25.79 -8.13 -14.34
C THR A 98 25.13 -6.78 -14.12
N LEU A 99 24.33 -6.36 -15.09
CA LEU A 99 23.53 -5.15 -15.04
C LEU A 99 22.09 -5.52 -14.65
N GLN A 100 21.52 -4.82 -13.69
CA GLN A 100 20.14 -4.94 -13.27
C GLN A 100 19.37 -3.69 -13.66
N GLY A 101 18.21 -3.87 -14.29
CA GLY A 101 17.34 -2.76 -14.71
C GLY A 101 15.88 -3.16 -14.77
N GLY A 102 15.04 -2.15 -14.98
CA GLY A 102 13.60 -2.29 -15.05
C GLY A 102 12.92 -2.49 -13.71
N THR A 103 11.59 -2.41 -13.73
CA THR A 103 10.75 -2.57 -12.53
C THR A 103 10.81 -4.00 -11.98
N GLU A 104 11.00 -4.99 -12.86
CA GLU A 104 11.14 -6.40 -12.47
C GLU A 104 12.54 -6.75 -11.96
N GLY A 105 13.51 -5.83 -12.07
CA GLY A 105 14.89 -6.07 -11.66
C GLY A 105 15.57 -7.14 -12.49
N LYS A 106 15.18 -7.29 -13.77
CA LYS A 106 15.81 -8.22 -14.71
C LYS A 106 17.30 -7.93 -14.86
N ARG A 107 18.05 -8.97 -15.16
CA ARG A 107 19.52 -8.92 -15.23
C ARG A 107 19.99 -9.35 -16.60
N ILE A 108 21.05 -8.69 -17.06
CA ILE A 108 21.77 -9.07 -18.28
C ILE A 108 23.27 -9.01 -18.03
N GLN A 109 24.03 -9.90 -18.66
CA GLN A 109 25.48 -9.90 -18.55
C GLN A 109 26.07 -8.89 -19.55
N ALA A 110 26.98 -8.04 -19.09
CA ALA A 110 27.86 -7.22 -19.93
C ALA A 110 29.28 -7.84 -19.93
N MET A 111 29.83 -8.05 -21.13
CA MET A 111 31.17 -8.62 -21.33
C MET A 111 32.08 -7.55 -21.95
N LEU A 112 33.06 -7.07 -21.18
CA LEU A 112 34.04 -6.10 -21.63
C LEU A 112 35.33 -6.83 -21.93
N SER A 113 35.64 -6.96 -23.23
CA SER A 113 36.84 -7.62 -23.73
C SER A 113 37.90 -6.59 -24.11
N LEU A 114 39.17 -6.87 -23.79
CA LEU A 114 40.29 -6.04 -24.24
C LEU A 114 40.29 -5.81 -25.76
N ALA A 115 39.87 -6.81 -26.54
CA ALA A 115 39.82 -6.72 -27.99
C ALA A 115 38.73 -5.76 -28.50
N GLU A 116 37.60 -5.61 -27.76
CA GLU A 116 36.45 -4.79 -28.18
C GLU A 116 36.53 -3.36 -27.66
N VAL A 117 36.83 -3.20 -26.33
CA VAL A 117 36.80 -1.87 -25.68
C VAL A 117 38.18 -1.19 -25.65
N GLY A 118 39.29 -1.90 -25.94
CA GLY A 118 40.65 -1.40 -25.83
C GLY A 118 41.21 -1.45 -24.40
N GLU A 119 42.54 -1.26 -24.30
CA GLU A 119 43.27 -1.41 -23.02
C GLU A 119 42.93 -0.32 -22.01
N GLU A 120 42.92 0.93 -22.44
CA GLU A 120 42.64 2.08 -21.61
C GLU A 120 41.21 2.03 -21.02
N SER A 121 40.20 1.82 -21.86
CA SER A 121 38.81 1.76 -21.47
C SER A 121 38.51 0.59 -20.52
N LEU A 122 39.16 -0.59 -20.74
CA LEU A 122 39.04 -1.73 -19.83
C LEU A 122 39.70 -1.45 -18.46
N ALA A 123 40.84 -0.76 -18.44
CA ALA A 123 41.53 -0.36 -17.23
C ALA A 123 40.71 0.66 -16.43
N GLU A 124 40.15 1.65 -17.11
CA GLU A 124 39.22 2.62 -16.51
C GLU A 124 37.98 1.95 -15.88
N TRP A 125 37.31 1.06 -16.62
CA TRP A 125 36.20 0.27 -16.09
C TRP A 125 36.57 -0.42 -14.77
N LYS A 126 37.69 -1.14 -14.77
CA LYS A 126 38.14 -1.91 -13.59
C LYS A 126 38.49 -1.05 -12.39
N SER A 127 38.99 0.18 -12.62
CA SER A 127 39.43 1.07 -11.55
C SER A 127 38.35 2.01 -11.05
N LEU A 128 37.37 2.38 -11.88
CA LEU A 128 36.40 3.44 -11.58
C LEU A 128 34.98 2.93 -11.31
N VAL A 129 34.60 1.75 -11.85
CA VAL A 129 33.25 1.20 -11.69
C VAL A 129 33.18 0.32 -10.46
N ASP A 130 32.16 0.55 -9.64
CA ASP A 130 31.88 -0.20 -8.41
C ASP A 130 30.49 -0.85 -8.45
N LEU A 131 30.26 -1.81 -7.56
CA LEU A 131 28.92 -2.35 -7.31
C LEU A 131 27.99 -1.23 -6.83
N GLY A 132 26.82 -1.15 -7.44
CA GLY A 132 25.82 -0.12 -7.17
C GLY A 132 25.84 1.03 -8.18
N ASP A 133 26.92 1.23 -8.96
CA ASP A 133 26.95 2.24 -10.01
C ASP A 133 25.90 1.93 -11.08
N HIS A 134 25.33 2.97 -11.68
CA HIS A 134 24.62 2.84 -12.95
C HIS A 134 25.56 3.15 -14.11
N VAL A 135 25.50 2.32 -15.13
CA VAL A 135 26.29 2.47 -16.35
C VAL A 135 25.40 2.36 -17.58
N PHE A 136 25.84 3.01 -18.66
CA PHE A 136 25.40 2.71 -20.01
C PHE A 136 26.45 1.84 -20.68
N VAL A 137 26.01 0.78 -21.35
CA VAL A 137 26.88 -0.05 -22.21
C VAL A 137 26.29 -0.10 -23.61
N THR A 138 27.15 0.03 -24.61
CA THR A 138 26.80 -0.14 -26.02
C THR A 138 27.52 -1.38 -26.54
N GLY A 139 26.82 -2.25 -27.26
CA GLY A 139 27.44 -3.47 -27.78
C GLY A 139 26.47 -4.39 -28.51
N ARG A 140 26.98 -5.49 -28.99
CA ARG A 140 26.20 -6.52 -29.70
C ARG A 140 25.58 -7.50 -28.73
N VAL A 141 24.36 -7.93 -29.01
CA VAL A 141 23.70 -9.03 -28.26
C VAL A 141 24.36 -10.35 -28.66
N ILE A 142 24.82 -11.09 -27.68
CA ILE A 142 25.47 -12.40 -27.89
C ILE A 142 24.97 -13.43 -26.87
N VAL A 143 25.25 -14.69 -27.14
CA VAL A 143 25.14 -15.76 -26.12
C VAL A 143 26.57 -16.16 -25.72
N SER A 144 26.87 -16.00 -24.42
CA SER A 144 28.21 -16.36 -23.92
C SER A 144 28.48 -17.86 -24.14
N ARG A 145 29.76 -18.26 -24.08
CA ARG A 145 30.16 -19.68 -24.20
C ARG A 145 29.53 -20.60 -23.13
N ARG A 146 28.93 -20.02 -22.08
CA ARG A 146 28.20 -20.74 -21.03
C ARG A 146 26.68 -20.69 -21.20
N GLY A 147 26.20 -20.14 -22.33
CA GLY A 147 24.75 -20.05 -22.61
C GLY A 147 24.04 -18.84 -22.00
N GLU A 148 24.76 -17.87 -21.39
CA GLU A 148 24.14 -16.68 -20.79
C GLU A 148 23.96 -15.57 -21.83
N LEU A 149 22.74 -15.01 -21.90
CA LEU A 149 22.46 -13.83 -22.74
C LEU A 149 23.31 -12.66 -22.27
N SER A 150 24.07 -12.07 -23.19
CA SER A 150 25.11 -11.11 -22.87
C SER A 150 25.16 -9.99 -23.88
N ILE A 151 25.72 -8.86 -23.49
CA ILE A 151 26.13 -7.78 -24.39
C ILE A 151 27.65 -7.81 -24.51
N MET A 152 28.16 -8.02 -25.72
CA MET A 152 29.58 -7.81 -26.02
C MET A 152 29.80 -6.31 -26.15
N VAL A 153 30.35 -5.72 -25.12
CA VAL A 153 30.46 -4.27 -24.96
C VAL A 153 31.55 -3.71 -25.86
N THR A 154 31.23 -2.69 -26.64
CA THR A 154 32.17 -1.91 -27.47
C THR A 154 32.46 -0.54 -26.89
N ASP A 155 31.52 0.03 -26.11
CA ASP A 155 31.68 1.30 -25.39
C ASP A 155 30.89 1.30 -24.11
N TRP A 156 31.33 2.08 -23.10
CA TRP A 156 30.62 2.28 -21.84
C TRP A 156 30.76 3.72 -21.34
N LYS A 157 29.73 4.18 -20.63
CA LYS A 157 29.69 5.48 -19.95
C LYS A 157 29.13 5.31 -18.55
N MET A 158 29.63 6.13 -17.62
CA MET A 158 29.00 6.23 -16.31
C MET A 158 27.61 6.89 -16.45
N ALA A 159 26.60 6.33 -15.85
CA ALA A 159 25.26 6.93 -15.77
C ALA A 159 25.03 7.57 -14.39
N SER A 160 25.53 6.92 -13.33
CA SER A 160 25.48 7.48 -11.98
C SER A 160 26.49 6.77 -11.08
N LYS A 161 27.42 7.52 -10.51
CA LYS A 161 28.39 7.01 -9.53
C LYS A 161 27.75 6.86 -8.16
N ALA A 162 27.65 5.64 -7.64
CA ALA A 162 27.16 5.36 -6.31
C ALA A 162 28.24 5.69 -5.26
N LEU A 163 27.96 6.59 -4.33
CA LEU A 163 28.88 6.94 -3.26
C LEU A 163 28.75 6.01 -2.04
N ARG A 164 27.59 5.39 -1.84
CA ARG A 164 27.41 4.40 -0.77
C ARG A 164 27.48 2.98 -1.35
N PRO A 165 28.07 2.02 -0.61
CA PRO A 165 28.08 0.64 -1.06
C PRO A 165 26.65 0.09 -1.12
N MET A 166 26.40 -0.77 -2.10
CA MET A 166 25.17 -1.51 -2.23
C MET A 166 25.12 -2.64 -1.16
N PRO A 167 23.96 -2.98 -0.62
CA PRO A 167 23.81 -4.18 0.23
C PRO A 167 24.28 -5.43 -0.52
N VAL A 168 24.76 -6.41 0.23
CA VAL A 168 25.17 -7.70 -0.32
C VAL A 168 23.95 -8.50 -0.75
N LEU A 169 23.82 -8.85 -2.02
CA LEU A 169 22.67 -9.52 -2.62
C LEU A 169 22.26 -10.86 -1.96
N HIS A 170 23.19 -11.52 -1.27
CA HIS A 170 22.94 -12.82 -0.65
C HIS A 170 22.80 -12.76 0.87
N LYS A 171 22.70 -11.55 1.42
CA LYS A 171 22.49 -11.32 2.84
C LYS A 171 21.19 -10.60 3.06
N ASP A 172 20.31 -11.22 3.84
CA ASP A 172 19.04 -10.61 4.20
C ASP A 172 19.26 -9.30 4.96
N LEU A 173 18.52 -8.29 4.54
CA LEU A 173 18.39 -7.05 5.30
C LEU A 173 17.50 -7.31 6.51
N ASN A 174 17.86 -6.74 7.66
CA ASN A 174 16.97 -6.79 8.81
C ASN A 174 15.67 -6.00 8.51
N GLU A 175 14.61 -6.33 9.21
CA GLU A 175 13.28 -5.78 8.98
C GLU A 175 13.27 -4.24 9.08
N GLU A 176 13.93 -3.69 10.09
CA GLU A 176 14.00 -2.24 10.30
C GLU A 176 14.67 -1.53 9.11
N THR A 177 15.79 -2.05 8.60
CA THR A 177 16.46 -1.51 7.40
C THR A 177 15.56 -1.62 6.17
N ARG A 178 14.83 -2.74 6.00
CA ARG A 178 13.90 -2.92 4.87
C ARG A 178 12.79 -1.86 4.87
N VAL A 179 12.31 -1.49 6.03
CA VAL A 179 11.23 -0.49 6.16
C VAL A 179 11.77 0.94 6.09
N ARG A 180 12.82 1.28 6.84
CA ARG A 180 13.41 2.63 6.88
C ARG A 180 14.11 3.02 5.59
N GLN A 181 14.85 2.08 5.00
CA GLN A 181 15.61 2.29 3.78
C GLN A 181 15.01 1.44 2.64
N ARG A 182 13.71 1.61 2.40
CA ARG A 182 12.95 0.86 1.39
C ARG A 182 13.64 0.81 0.03
N TYR A 183 14.37 1.85 -0.36
CA TYR A 183 15.13 1.86 -1.59
C TYR A 183 16.23 0.79 -1.63
N LEU A 184 16.82 0.40 -0.49
CA LEU A 184 17.77 -0.72 -0.43
C LEU A 184 17.05 -2.06 -0.58
N ASP A 185 15.89 -2.22 0.06
CA ASP A 185 15.04 -3.40 -0.07
C ASP A 185 14.64 -3.61 -1.54
N LEU A 186 14.16 -2.56 -2.21
CA LEU A 186 13.82 -2.59 -3.63
C LEU A 186 15.03 -2.88 -4.54
N MET A 187 16.25 -2.53 -4.16
CA MET A 187 17.45 -2.84 -4.93
C MET A 187 17.77 -4.33 -4.96
N VAL A 188 17.54 -5.04 -3.85
CA VAL A 188 18.09 -6.39 -3.65
C VAL A 188 17.03 -7.50 -3.58
N ARG A 189 15.78 -7.16 -3.26
CA ARG A 189 14.71 -8.16 -3.11
C ARG A 189 13.65 -8.05 -4.20
N ASP A 190 13.40 -9.16 -4.86
CA ASP A 190 12.38 -9.27 -5.90
C ASP A 190 10.98 -9.18 -5.29
N GLU A 191 10.77 -9.77 -4.10
CA GLU A 191 9.51 -9.74 -3.36
C GLU A 191 9.06 -8.31 -3.01
N ALA A 192 10.03 -7.44 -2.66
CA ALA A 192 9.72 -6.03 -2.39
C ALA A 192 9.19 -5.30 -3.64
N ARG A 193 9.75 -5.58 -4.82
CA ARG A 193 9.27 -5.03 -6.09
C ARG A 193 7.92 -5.62 -6.50
N GLU A 194 7.74 -6.94 -6.30
CA GLU A 194 6.47 -7.61 -6.55
C GLU A 194 5.33 -7.03 -5.71
N LEU A 195 5.59 -6.72 -4.43
CA LEU A 195 4.59 -6.10 -3.57
C LEU A 195 4.14 -4.72 -4.10
N VAL A 196 5.07 -3.90 -4.61
CA VAL A 196 4.73 -2.61 -5.23
C VAL A 196 3.87 -2.81 -6.49
N LYS A 197 4.18 -3.81 -7.32
CA LYS A 197 3.40 -4.14 -8.52
C LYS A 197 2.01 -4.66 -8.17
N LYS A 198 1.92 -5.57 -7.19
CA LYS A 198 0.63 -6.09 -6.70
C LYS A 198 -0.23 -4.96 -6.14
N ARG A 199 0.34 -4.03 -5.34
CA ARG A 199 -0.37 -2.83 -4.87
C ARG A 199 -0.95 -2.01 -6.02
N ALA A 200 -0.16 -1.71 -7.03
CA ALA A 200 -0.61 -0.96 -8.21
C ALA A 200 -1.71 -1.70 -8.98
N LEU A 201 -1.60 -3.02 -9.11
CA LEU A 201 -2.60 -3.85 -9.79
C LEU A 201 -3.90 -3.92 -9.01
N ILE A 202 -3.86 -4.11 -7.69
CA ILE A 202 -5.03 -4.10 -6.80
C ILE A 202 -5.76 -2.77 -6.92
N THR A 203 -5.07 -1.65 -6.72
CA THR A 203 -5.69 -0.31 -6.78
C THR A 203 -6.32 -0.02 -8.14
N ARG A 204 -5.66 -0.40 -9.24
CA ARG A 204 -6.23 -0.30 -10.59
C ARG A 204 -7.46 -1.19 -10.78
N THR A 205 -7.47 -2.39 -10.20
CA THR A 205 -8.60 -3.32 -10.29
C THR A 205 -9.81 -2.78 -9.53
N VAL A 206 -9.60 -2.21 -8.35
CA VAL A 206 -10.68 -1.52 -7.60
C VAL A 206 -11.33 -0.44 -8.46
N ARG A 207 -10.52 0.46 -9.07
CA ARG A 207 -11.04 1.49 -9.97
C ARG A 207 -11.85 0.91 -11.12
N ARG A 208 -11.32 -0.10 -11.79
CA ARG A 208 -12.02 -0.74 -12.92
C ARG A 208 -13.37 -1.31 -12.51
N VAL A 209 -13.46 -2.02 -11.37
CA VAL A 209 -14.74 -2.56 -10.89
C VAL A 209 -15.76 -1.45 -10.66
N LEU A 210 -15.36 -0.36 -10.02
CA LEU A 210 -16.26 0.77 -9.76
C LEU A 210 -16.66 1.50 -11.04
N GLU A 211 -15.72 1.75 -11.95
CA GLU A 211 -15.97 2.38 -13.24
C GLU A 211 -16.91 1.53 -14.12
N ASP A 212 -16.75 0.20 -14.15
CA ASP A 212 -17.64 -0.73 -14.85
C ASP A 212 -19.08 -0.67 -14.33
N HIS A 213 -19.26 -0.26 -13.06
CA HIS A 213 -20.57 0.01 -12.46
C HIS A 213 -21.04 1.48 -12.60
N GLY A 214 -20.29 2.30 -13.32
CA GLY A 214 -20.65 3.68 -13.61
C GLY A 214 -20.38 4.66 -12.46
N TYR A 215 -19.50 4.32 -11.51
CA TYR A 215 -19.05 5.27 -10.50
C TYR A 215 -18.10 6.29 -11.09
N ILE A 216 -18.14 7.51 -10.56
CA ILE A 216 -17.26 8.63 -10.91
C ILE A 216 -16.23 8.81 -9.78
N GLU A 217 -14.93 8.76 -10.12
CA GLU A 217 -13.86 9.09 -9.17
C GLU A 217 -13.81 10.62 -8.99
N VAL A 218 -13.77 11.04 -7.73
CA VAL A 218 -13.64 12.45 -7.37
C VAL A 218 -12.52 12.63 -6.34
N GLU A 219 -12.08 13.87 -6.17
CA GLU A 219 -11.14 14.27 -5.14
C GLU A 219 -11.81 15.32 -4.24
N THR A 220 -11.77 15.08 -2.92
CA THR A 220 -12.31 16.00 -1.93
C THR A 220 -11.19 16.59 -1.07
N PRO A 221 -11.41 17.73 -0.40
CA PRO A 221 -10.35 18.39 0.37
C PRO A 221 -9.78 17.53 1.50
N VAL A 222 -8.45 17.50 1.61
CA VAL A 222 -7.73 16.91 2.76
C VAL A 222 -7.87 17.78 4.00
N LEU A 223 -7.84 19.14 3.83
CA LEU A 223 -7.99 20.08 4.92
C LEU A 223 -9.48 20.37 5.16
N GLN A 224 -9.92 20.25 6.40
CA GLN A 224 -11.31 20.42 6.80
C GLN A 224 -11.41 21.43 7.95
N LEU A 225 -12.51 22.16 8.01
CA LEU A 225 -12.84 23.05 9.14
C LEU A 225 -13.35 22.25 10.34
N VAL A 226 -14.13 21.20 10.04
CA VAL A 226 -14.75 20.28 11.00
C VAL A 226 -14.40 18.88 10.57
N HIS A 227 -13.93 18.04 11.48
CA HIS A 227 -13.70 16.62 11.18
C HIS A 227 -14.97 15.79 11.40
N GLY A 228 -15.13 14.74 10.61
CA GLY A 228 -16.28 13.83 10.71
C GLY A 228 -16.19 12.70 9.68
N GLY A 229 -17.23 11.85 9.66
CA GLY A 229 -17.31 10.67 8.79
C GLY A 229 -16.66 9.42 9.40
N ALA A 230 -16.07 9.52 10.59
CA ALA A 230 -15.54 8.39 11.35
C ALA A 230 -15.39 8.78 12.82
N THR A 231 -15.19 7.80 13.69
CA THR A 231 -14.78 7.99 15.08
C THR A 231 -13.27 7.81 15.14
N ALA A 232 -12.51 8.90 15.15
CA ALA A 232 -11.04 8.88 15.13
C ALA A 232 -10.45 10.23 15.53
N ARG A 233 -9.27 10.22 16.13
CA ARG A 233 -8.55 11.43 16.52
C ARG A 233 -7.91 12.12 15.31
N PRO A 234 -8.23 13.41 14.99
CA PRO A 234 -7.67 14.12 13.84
C PRO A 234 -6.27 14.68 14.12
N PHE A 235 -5.47 14.87 13.05
CA PHE A 235 -4.34 15.78 13.08
C PHE A 235 -4.84 17.23 12.94
N ARG A 236 -4.36 18.12 13.80
CA ARG A 236 -4.70 19.54 13.77
C ARG A 236 -3.61 20.35 13.06
N THR A 237 -4.02 21.34 12.28
CA THR A 237 -3.15 22.26 11.55
C THR A 237 -3.72 23.68 11.56
N HIS A 238 -3.11 24.61 10.82
CA HIS A 238 -3.51 26.01 10.79
C HIS A 238 -3.33 26.60 9.38
N LEU A 239 -4.37 27.28 8.88
CA LEU A 239 -4.35 28.01 7.62
C LEU A 239 -3.95 29.46 7.89
N ASN A 240 -2.69 29.82 7.64
CA ASN A 240 -2.14 31.14 7.94
C ASN A 240 -2.87 32.30 7.21
N ALA A 241 -3.32 32.06 5.98
CA ALA A 241 -3.96 33.10 5.17
C ALA A 241 -5.28 33.64 5.77
N PHE A 242 -5.98 32.82 6.53
CA PHE A 242 -7.25 33.17 7.16
C PHE A 242 -7.18 33.15 8.69
N ASP A 243 -6.00 32.90 9.26
CA ASP A 243 -5.80 32.70 10.71
C ASP A 243 -6.80 31.65 11.27
N GLN A 244 -6.97 30.55 10.53
CA GLN A 244 -8.03 29.56 10.77
C GLN A 244 -7.45 28.21 11.21
N PRO A 245 -7.85 27.69 12.38
CA PRO A 245 -7.59 26.30 12.75
C PRO A 245 -8.27 25.35 11.76
N MET A 246 -7.57 24.29 11.40
CA MET A 246 -8.07 23.25 10.49
C MET A 246 -7.67 21.87 11.00
N THR A 247 -8.32 20.84 10.48
CA THR A 247 -7.97 19.44 10.70
C THR A 247 -7.63 18.77 9.38
N MET A 248 -6.85 17.70 9.44
CA MET A 248 -6.71 16.78 8.32
C MET A 248 -7.85 15.76 8.36
N ARG A 249 -8.42 15.42 7.21
CA ARG A 249 -9.56 14.50 7.10
C ARG A 249 -9.25 13.13 7.72
N ILE A 250 -10.22 12.58 8.44
CA ILE A 250 -10.20 11.23 9.00
C ILE A 250 -10.98 10.21 8.14
N ALA A 251 -11.83 10.72 7.24
CA ALA A 251 -12.66 10.01 6.27
C ALA A 251 -13.02 10.92 5.10
N THR A 252 -13.57 10.37 4.02
CA THR A 252 -14.07 11.10 2.85
C THR A 252 -15.60 11.11 2.77
N GLU A 253 -16.29 10.51 3.72
CA GLU A 253 -17.73 10.25 3.80
C GLU A 253 -18.58 11.51 3.58
N LEU A 254 -18.43 12.52 4.45
CA LEU A 254 -19.34 13.69 4.42
C LEU A 254 -19.24 14.48 3.10
N PRO A 255 -18.06 14.75 2.55
CA PRO A 255 -17.94 15.36 1.21
C PRO A 255 -18.57 14.52 0.09
N LEU A 256 -18.42 13.18 0.11
CA LEU A 256 -18.96 12.29 -0.91
C LEU A 256 -20.50 12.23 -0.84
N LYS A 257 -21.08 12.14 0.36
CA LYS A 257 -22.54 12.25 0.56
C LYS A 257 -23.08 13.58 0.05
N ARG A 258 -22.38 14.69 0.26
CA ARG A 258 -22.75 16.00 -0.29
C ARG A 258 -22.70 16.01 -1.83
N ALA A 259 -21.77 15.30 -2.46
CA ALA A 259 -21.74 15.13 -3.91
C ALA A 259 -22.97 14.36 -4.41
N VAL A 260 -23.41 13.32 -3.67
CA VAL A 260 -24.64 12.57 -3.98
C VAL A 260 -25.87 13.48 -3.86
N VAL A 261 -25.98 14.28 -2.81
CA VAL A 261 -27.05 15.29 -2.69
C VAL A 261 -27.05 16.26 -3.89
N GLY A 262 -25.87 16.59 -4.40
CA GLY A 262 -25.68 17.43 -5.59
C GLY A 262 -26.05 16.77 -6.92
N GLY A 263 -26.43 15.48 -6.92
CA GLY A 263 -26.91 14.75 -8.10
C GLY A 263 -25.86 13.85 -8.76
N ILE A 264 -24.79 13.46 -8.08
CA ILE A 264 -23.85 12.45 -8.56
C ILE A 264 -24.29 11.09 -8.03
N ASP A 265 -24.95 10.28 -8.86
CA ASP A 265 -25.62 9.05 -8.44
C ASP A 265 -24.70 7.97 -7.90
N ARG A 266 -23.46 7.88 -8.43
CA ARG A 266 -22.42 6.92 -8.02
C ARG A 266 -21.09 7.63 -7.98
N VAL A 267 -20.53 7.76 -6.80
CA VAL A 267 -19.30 8.51 -6.56
C VAL A 267 -18.34 7.70 -5.69
N TYR A 268 -17.04 7.82 -5.95
CA TYR A 268 -16.03 7.25 -5.10
C TYR A 268 -14.76 8.10 -5.02
N GLU A 269 -14.01 7.91 -3.96
CA GLU A 269 -12.66 8.45 -3.81
C GLU A 269 -11.73 7.36 -3.26
N ILE A 270 -10.54 7.20 -3.86
CA ILE A 270 -9.43 6.48 -3.27
C ILE A 270 -8.43 7.52 -2.79
N GLY A 271 -8.38 7.74 -1.48
CA GLY A 271 -7.63 8.84 -0.91
C GLY A 271 -6.87 8.49 0.38
N ARG A 272 -5.95 9.39 0.74
CA ARG A 272 -5.30 9.35 2.05
C ARG A 272 -6.21 9.92 3.11
N VAL A 273 -6.26 9.22 4.25
CA VAL A 273 -6.87 9.69 5.48
C VAL A 273 -5.85 9.65 6.62
N PHE A 274 -6.08 10.44 7.65
CA PHE A 274 -5.10 10.74 8.68
C PHE A 274 -5.75 10.60 10.06
N ARG A 275 -5.33 9.58 10.83
CA ARG A 275 -5.82 9.32 12.18
C ARG A 275 -4.65 9.35 13.15
N ASN A 276 -4.68 10.27 14.12
CA ASN A 276 -3.60 10.49 15.09
C ASN A 276 -3.69 9.50 16.26
N GLU A 277 -3.58 8.23 15.93
CA GLU A 277 -3.73 7.09 16.82
C GLU A 277 -2.44 6.27 16.90
N GLY A 278 -2.53 5.03 17.34
CA GLY A 278 -1.41 4.11 17.48
C GLY A 278 -0.72 3.75 16.15
N VAL A 279 0.54 3.32 16.25
CA VAL A 279 1.35 2.86 15.11
C VAL A 279 1.87 1.47 15.44
N ASP A 280 1.33 0.44 14.78
CA ASP A 280 1.69 -0.96 14.99
C ASP A 280 1.83 -1.73 13.65
N SER A 281 1.69 -3.05 13.67
CA SER A 281 1.77 -3.91 12.48
C SER A 281 0.56 -3.80 11.55
N THR A 282 -0.56 -3.27 12.04
CA THR A 282 -1.87 -3.18 11.36
C THR A 282 -2.40 -1.77 11.22
N HIS A 283 -1.79 -0.80 11.94
CA HIS A 283 -2.22 0.60 11.97
C HIS A 283 -1.08 1.54 11.55
N SER A 284 -1.44 2.53 10.73
CA SER A 284 -0.60 3.64 10.32
C SER A 284 -1.38 4.95 10.47
N PRO A 285 -0.76 6.04 10.95
CA PRO A 285 -1.46 7.31 11.13
C PRO A 285 -1.86 7.98 9.80
N GLU A 286 -1.26 7.54 8.71
CA GLU A 286 -1.59 7.89 7.33
C GLU A 286 -1.77 6.61 6.53
N PHE A 287 -2.96 6.41 5.95
CA PHE A 287 -3.28 5.22 5.17
C PHE A 287 -4.24 5.55 4.02
N THR A 288 -4.44 4.61 3.12
CA THR A 288 -5.31 4.77 1.96
C THR A 288 -6.63 4.04 2.18
N THR A 289 -7.73 4.75 1.99
CA THR A 289 -9.07 4.16 1.95
C THR A 289 -9.72 4.36 0.59
N LEU A 290 -10.66 3.47 0.26
CA LEU A 290 -11.71 3.67 -0.70
C LEU A 290 -12.98 4.00 0.08
N GLU A 291 -13.70 5.05 -0.33
CA GLU A 291 -15.09 5.23 0.04
C GLU A 291 -15.92 5.43 -1.23
N CYS A 292 -17.10 4.82 -1.28
CA CYS A 292 -18.02 4.97 -2.40
C CYS A 292 -19.47 4.98 -1.93
N TYR A 293 -20.31 5.74 -2.68
CA TYR A 293 -21.73 5.93 -2.40
C TYR A 293 -22.56 5.73 -3.66
N GLU A 294 -23.69 5.04 -3.54
CA GLU A 294 -24.59 4.73 -4.65
C GLU A 294 -26.03 5.05 -4.26
N THR A 295 -26.72 5.87 -5.09
CA THR A 295 -28.15 6.20 -4.90
C THR A 295 -29.02 4.96 -5.08
N TYR A 296 -30.10 4.90 -4.28
CA TYR A 296 -31.08 3.81 -4.29
C TYR A 296 -30.50 2.43 -3.98
N ALA A 297 -29.30 2.38 -3.41
CA ALA A 297 -28.66 1.19 -2.86
C ALA A 297 -28.86 1.11 -1.34
N ASP A 298 -28.64 -0.07 -0.78
CA ASP A 298 -28.64 -0.34 0.66
C ASP A 298 -27.41 -1.18 1.06
N GLN A 299 -27.31 -1.53 2.33
CA GLN A 299 -26.22 -2.34 2.86
C GLN A 299 -26.00 -3.67 2.10
N PHE A 300 -27.05 -4.28 1.55
CA PHE A 300 -26.91 -5.55 0.84
C PHE A 300 -26.31 -5.36 -0.57
N VAL A 301 -26.70 -4.29 -1.27
CA VAL A 301 -26.06 -3.90 -2.53
C VAL A 301 -24.58 -3.60 -2.30
N MET A 302 -24.25 -2.90 -1.21
CA MET A 302 -22.86 -2.61 -0.86
C MET A 302 -22.07 -3.88 -0.50
N ALA A 303 -22.69 -4.88 0.11
CA ALA A 303 -22.05 -6.17 0.37
C ALA A 303 -21.66 -6.93 -0.91
N GLU A 304 -22.54 -6.96 -1.91
CA GLU A 304 -22.24 -7.54 -3.21
C GLU A 304 -21.10 -6.76 -3.91
N ARG A 305 -21.09 -5.44 -3.81
CA ARG A 305 -20.04 -4.59 -4.34
C ARG A 305 -18.69 -4.85 -3.66
N MET A 306 -18.67 -4.96 -2.33
CA MET A 306 -17.49 -5.30 -1.55
C MET A 306 -16.91 -6.65 -1.96
N LYS A 307 -17.75 -7.66 -2.06
CA LYS A 307 -17.39 -9.02 -2.47
C LYS A 307 -16.78 -9.02 -3.88
N GLU A 308 -17.42 -8.34 -4.83
CA GLU A 308 -16.92 -8.23 -6.21
C GLU A 308 -15.56 -7.56 -6.29
N ILE A 309 -15.35 -6.46 -5.56
CA ILE A 309 -14.07 -5.75 -5.48
C ILE A 309 -12.98 -6.70 -4.97
N ILE A 310 -13.19 -7.35 -3.83
CA ILE A 310 -12.19 -8.22 -3.21
C ILE A 310 -11.87 -9.42 -4.10
N GLN A 311 -12.88 -10.10 -4.63
CA GLN A 311 -12.70 -11.26 -5.51
C GLN A 311 -12.04 -10.88 -6.85
N SER A 312 -12.35 -9.72 -7.41
CA SER A 312 -11.69 -9.21 -8.63
C SER A 312 -10.23 -8.89 -8.39
N CYS A 313 -9.91 -8.27 -7.26
CA CYS A 313 -8.53 -8.00 -6.85
C CYS A 313 -7.76 -9.31 -6.58
N ALA A 314 -8.37 -10.26 -5.90
CA ALA A 314 -7.80 -11.58 -5.63
C ALA A 314 -7.45 -12.31 -6.93
N LYS A 315 -8.37 -12.36 -7.89
CA LYS A 315 -8.12 -12.91 -9.24
C LYS A 315 -6.97 -12.19 -9.96
N ALA A 316 -6.94 -10.86 -9.89
CA ALA A 316 -5.93 -10.08 -10.58
C ALA A 316 -4.51 -10.36 -10.09
N VAL A 317 -4.31 -10.62 -8.79
CA VAL A 317 -3.00 -10.94 -8.20
C VAL A 317 -2.76 -12.45 -8.05
N GLY A 318 -3.72 -13.29 -8.46
CA GLY A 318 -3.62 -14.74 -8.41
C GLY A 318 -3.68 -15.29 -6.98
N THR A 319 -4.50 -14.70 -6.10
CA THR A 319 -4.69 -15.16 -4.71
C THR A 319 -6.10 -15.71 -4.54
N GLU A 320 -6.23 -16.97 -4.18
CA GLU A 320 -7.51 -17.63 -3.92
C GLU A 320 -7.68 -17.97 -2.44
N ARG A 321 -6.60 -18.39 -1.80
CA ARG A 321 -6.55 -18.82 -0.40
C ARG A 321 -5.42 -18.17 0.35
N ILE A 322 -5.60 -18.05 1.67
CA ILE A 322 -4.59 -17.48 2.56
C ILE A 322 -4.49 -18.38 3.79
N GLU A 323 -3.29 -18.89 4.04
CA GLU A 323 -3.01 -19.65 5.25
C GLU A 323 -2.79 -18.71 6.43
N THR A 324 -3.46 -18.96 7.53
CA THR A 324 -3.29 -18.24 8.80
C THR A 324 -3.12 -19.22 9.94
N GLU A 325 -2.73 -18.74 11.10
CA GLU A 325 -2.64 -19.57 12.32
C GLU A 325 -4.00 -20.14 12.73
N ASN A 326 -5.08 -19.44 12.40
CA ASN A 326 -6.46 -19.80 12.74
C ASN A 326 -7.16 -20.64 11.67
N GLY A 327 -6.48 -20.96 10.56
CA GLY A 327 -7.01 -21.76 9.46
C GLY A 327 -6.83 -21.12 8.10
N THR A 328 -7.37 -21.76 7.07
CA THR A 328 -7.30 -21.31 5.69
C THR A 328 -8.49 -20.41 5.36
N ILE A 329 -8.23 -19.20 4.91
CA ILE A 329 -9.23 -18.28 4.36
C ILE A 329 -9.48 -18.68 2.90
N ASP A 330 -10.72 -18.91 2.52
CA ASP A 330 -11.17 -19.12 1.13
C ASP A 330 -11.98 -17.90 0.65
N LEU A 331 -11.38 -17.12 -0.26
CA LEU A 331 -12.01 -15.89 -0.76
C LEU A 331 -13.13 -16.14 -1.76
N PHE A 332 -13.21 -17.36 -2.32
CA PHE A 332 -14.22 -17.75 -3.30
C PHE A 332 -15.26 -18.72 -2.77
N GLY A 333 -15.15 -19.11 -1.50
CA GLY A 333 -16.12 -19.90 -0.77
C GLY A 333 -17.38 -19.12 -0.40
N GLU A 334 -18.12 -19.67 0.55
CA GLU A 334 -19.30 -19.00 1.11
C GLU A 334 -18.88 -17.80 1.99
N TRP A 335 -19.51 -16.65 1.79
CA TRP A 335 -19.40 -15.47 2.65
C TRP A 335 -20.58 -15.48 3.62
N LYS A 336 -20.30 -15.48 4.91
CA LYS A 336 -21.29 -15.63 5.97
C LYS A 336 -21.85 -14.28 6.42
N TRP A 337 -23.02 -14.36 7.05
CA TRP A 337 -23.66 -13.26 7.76
C TRP A 337 -23.85 -13.66 9.21
N VAL A 338 -23.39 -12.83 10.15
CA VAL A 338 -23.49 -13.05 11.59
C VAL A 338 -24.01 -11.78 12.24
N GLY A 339 -25.17 -11.83 12.89
CA GLY A 339 -25.69 -10.71 13.66
C GLY A 339 -24.90 -10.52 14.95
N VAL A 340 -24.67 -9.26 15.37
CA VAL A 340 -23.90 -8.94 16.57
C VAL A 340 -24.48 -9.65 17.80
N TYR A 341 -25.77 -9.49 18.06
CA TYR A 341 -26.43 -10.09 19.23
C TYR A 341 -26.51 -11.62 19.16
N PRO A 342 -26.95 -12.24 18.07
CA PRO A 342 -26.94 -13.70 17.96
C PRO A 342 -25.56 -14.32 18.01
N GLY A 343 -24.56 -13.70 17.35
CA GLY A 343 -23.18 -14.18 17.36
C GLY A 343 -22.55 -14.13 18.75
N LEU A 344 -22.75 -13.04 19.48
CA LEU A 344 -22.29 -12.94 20.86
C LEU A 344 -23.00 -13.96 21.76
N SER A 345 -24.33 -14.10 21.61
CA SER A 345 -25.12 -15.09 22.36
C SER A 345 -24.59 -16.52 22.20
N GLU A 346 -24.28 -16.91 20.95
CA GLU A 346 -23.72 -18.22 20.65
C GLU A 346 -22.34 -18.42 21.30
N ALA A 347 -21.49 -17.41 21.23
CA ALA A 347 -20.12 -17.48 21.75
C ALA A 347 -20.07 -17.57 23.28
N VAL A 348 -20.92 -16.81 23.98
CA VAL A 348 -20.92 -16.77 25.45
C VAL A 348 -21.85 -17.80 26.10
N GLY A 349 -22.77 -18.40 25.33
CA GLY A 349 -23.77 -19.40 25.80
C GLY A 349 -24.90 -18.81 26.62
N VAL A 350 -25.17 -17.50 26.50
CA VAL A 350 -26.24 -16.76 27.16
C VAL A 350 -26.95 -15.91 26.13
N GLU A 351 -28.28 -15.85 26.16
CA GLU A 351 -29.06 -15.01 25.25
C GLU A 351 -28.79 -13.52 25.52
N ILE A 352 -28.30 -12.83 24.51
CA ILE A 352 -28.02 -11.38 24.52
C ILE A 352 -28.96 -10.71 23.52
N THR A 353 -29.65 -9.70 23.96
CA THR A 353 -30.60 -8.90 23.18
C THR A 353 -30.34 -7.40 23.40
N PRO A 354 -30.95 -6.50 22.60
CA PRO A 354 -30.83 -5.06 22.84
C PRO A 354 -31.30 -4.61 24.24
N GLU A 355 -32.15 -5.40 24.89
CA GLU A 355 -32.66 -5.12 26.25
C GLU A 355 -31.79 -5.72 27.36
N THR A 356 -30.70 -6.40 27.02
CA THR A 356 -29.79 -7.00 28.03
C THR A 356 -29.15 -5.93 28.89
N ASP A 357 -29.29 -6.08 30.22
CA ASP A 357 -28.74 -5.12 31.17
C ASP A 357 -27.22 -5.09 31.16
N ALA A 358 -26.65 -3.89 31.29
CA ALA A 358 -25.19 -3.71 31.29
C ALA A 358 -24.48 -4.50 32.40
N SER A 359 -25.14 -4.82 33.53
CA SER A 359 -24.55 -5.65 34.59
C SER A 359 -24.26 -7.08 34.11
N VAL A 360 -25.16 -7.67 33.33
CA VAL A 360 -24.96 -9.01 32.73
C VAL A 360 -23.77 -9.00 31.75
N LEU A 361 -23.68 -7.96 30.94
CA LEU A 361 -22.57 -7.80 30.00
C LEU A 361 -21.23 -7.64 30.71
N ARG A 362 -21.19 -6.94 31.85
CA ARG A 362 -19.98 -6.81 32.68
C ARG A 362 -19.57 -8.16 33.32
N GLU A 363 -20.52 -8.98 33.75
CA GLU A 363 -20.23 -10.34 34.25
C GLU A 363 -19.64 -11.24 33.13
N ILE A 364 -20.13 -11.07 31.89
CA ILE A 364 -19.56 -11.77 30.70
C ILE A 364 -18.14 -11.28 30.42
N ALA A 365 -17.90 -9.96 30.49
CA ALA A 365 -16.56 -9.38 30.30
C ALA A 365 -15.58 -9.95 31.33
N GLU A 366 -15.96 -9.97 32.62
CA GLU A 366 -15.12 -10.55 33.69
C GLU A 366 -14.81 -12.04 33.43
N LYS A 367 -15.84 -12.82 33.07
CA LYS A 367 -15.68 -14.27 32.78
C LYS A 367 -14.76 -14.55 31.61
N HIS A 368 -14.76 -13.70 30.58
CA HIS A 368 -13.96 -13.84 29.35
C HIS A 368 -12.67 -13.02 29.40
N GLU A 369 -12.33 -12.42 30.55
CA GLU A 369 -11.11 -11.63 30.77
C GLU A 369 -10.99 -10.43 29.78
N VAL A 370 -12.14 -9.86 29.37
CA VAL A 370 -12.19 -8.67 28.51
C VAL A 370 -12.08 -7.41 29.37
N ASP A 371 -11.13 -6.55 29.04
CA ASP A 371 -10.93 -5.28 29.73
C ASP A 371 -11.97 -4.25 29.27
N ILE A 372 -12.70 -3.66 30.21
CA ILE A 372 -13.82 -2.75 29.93
C ILE A 372 -13.73 -1.45 30.75
N ASP A 373 -14.11 -0.32 30.14
CA ASP A 373 -14.29 0.92 30.88
C ASP A 373 -15.62 0.84 31.72
N PRO A 374 -15.56 1.13 33.01
CA PRO A 374 -16.76 1.17 33.87
C PRO A 374 -17.85 2.13 33.39
N LYS A 375 -17.54 3.09 32.55
CA LYS A 375 -18.47 4.09 32.02
C LYS A 375 -19.24 3.62 30.78
N TRP A 376 -18.82 2.53 30.13
CA TRP A 376 -19.50 2.06 28.93
C TRP A 376 -20.94 1.63 29.24
N ASP A 377 -21.84 2.01 28.35
CA ASP A 377 -23.23 1.56 28.37
C ASP A 377 -23.40 0.16 27.79
N ALA A 378 -24.62 -0.37 27.74
CA ALA A 378 -24.90 -1.71 27.25
C ALA A 378 -24.55 -1.86 25.76
N GLU A 379 -24.84 -0.85 24.92
CA GLU A 379 -24.56 -0.90 23.48
C GLU A 379 -23.05 -0.96 23.22
N LYS A 380 -22.27 -0.12 23.90
CA LYS A 380 -20.80 -0.15 23.78
C LYS A 380 -20.22 -1.46 24.30
N LEU A 381 -20.72 -1.99 25.42
CA LEU A 381 -20.28 -3.28 25.95
C LEU A 381 -20.54 -4.43 24.98
N VAL A 382 -21.71 -4.47 24.32
CA VAL A 382 -22.02 -5.51 23.33
C VAL A 382 -21.05 -5.45 22.15
N THR A 383 -20.77 -4.25 21.64
CA THR A 383 -19.85 -4.07 20.50
C THR A 383 -18.42 -4.51 20.86
N GLU A 384 -17.92 -4.11 22.02
CA GLU A 384 -16.57 -4.48 22.48
C GLU A 384 -16.45 -5.98 22.78
N LEU A 385 -17.44 -6.56 23.45
CA LEU A 385 -17.47 -8.01 23.72
C LEU A 385 -17.51 -8.82 22.44
N PHE A 386 -18.26 -8.37 21.43
CA PHE A 386 -18.27 -9.02 20.12
C PHE A 386 -16.88 -8.95 19.47
N GLY A 387 -16.25 -7.78 19.47
CA GLY A 387 -14.92 -7.56 18.92
C GLY A 387 -13.84 -8.45 19.56
N GLU A 388 -13.86 -8.57 20.89
CA GLU A 388 -12.84 -9.34 21.61
C GLU A 388 -13.10 -10.87 21.62
N ILE A 389 -14.37 -11.30 21.64
CA ILE A 389 -14.73 -12.72 21.80
C ILE A 389 -15.04 -13.39 20.46
N VAL A 390 -15.75 -12.71 19.54
CA VAL A 390 -16.28 -13.34 18.32
C VAL A 390 -15.40 -13.07 17.10
N GLU A 391 -15.03 -11.81 16.85
CA GLU A 391 -14.29 -11.43 15.65
C GLU A 391 -13.01 -12.24 15.42
N PRO A 392 -12.15 -12.52 16.43
CA PRO A 392 -10.93 -13.31 16.24
C PRO A 392 -11.20 -14.74 15.72
N THR A 393 -12.43 -15.25 15.89
CA THR A 393 -12.82 -16.60 15.43
C THR A 393 -13.32 -16.62 13.99
N LEU A 394 -13.59 -15.45 13.39
CA LEU A 394 -14.14 -15.32 12.05
C LEU A 394 -13.02 -15.40 10.99
N VAL A 395 -12.64 -16.63 10.63
CA VAL A 395 -11.55 -16.89 9.68
C VAL A 395 -11.97 -16.56 8.24
N ASN A 396 -13.07 -17.13 7.76
CA ASN A 396 -13.58 -16.88 6.41
C ASN A 396 -14.36 -15.56 6.32
N PRO A 397 -14.51 -14.98 5.10
CA PRO A 397 -15.22 -13.72 4.94
C PRO A 397 -16.61 -13.76 5.57
N THR A 398 -16.84 -12.87 6.52
CA THR A 398 -18.09 -12.78 7.30
C THR A 398 -18.52 -11.33 7.42
N PHE A 399 -19.75 -11.05 6.99
CA PHE A 399 -20.43 -9.78 7.27
C PHE A 399 -21.04 -9.85 8.66
N VAL A 400 -20.55 -9.01 9.55
CA VAL A 400 -21.10 -8.81 10.90
C VAL A 400 -22.09 -7.66 10.82
N TYR A 401 -23.34 -7.84 11.20
CA TYR A 401 -24.42 -6.88 10.95
C TYR A 401 -25.36 -6.72 12.16
N ASP A 402 -26.31 -5.80 12.06
CA ASP A 402 -27.27 -5.49 13.12
C ASP A 402 -26.60 -4.96 14.41
N TYR A 403 -25.78 -3.93 14.21
CA TYR A 403 -25.15 -3.21 15.31
C TYR A 403 -26.15 -2.37 16.12
N PRO A 404 -25.85 -2.06 17.40
CA PRO A 404 -26.60 -1.08 18.17
C PRO A 404 -26.46 0.33 17.57
N PRO A 405 -27.43 1.25 17.82
CA PRO A 405 -27.46 2.59 17.23
C PRO A 405 -26.25 3.48 17.53
N SER A 406 -25.62 3.30 18.70
CA SER A 406 -24.44 4.08 19.10
C SER A 406 -23.17 3.73 18.32
N ALA A 407 -23.11 2.53 17.71
CA ALA A 407 -21.92 2.06 17.02
C ALA A 407 -21.58 2.89 15.77
N GLN A 408 -22.62 3.31 14.98
CA GLN A 408 -22.42 4.06 13.75
C GLN A 408 -23.47 5.18 13.61
N PRO A 409 -23.13 6.42 14.00
CA PRO A 409 -24.10 7.52 14.03
C PRO A 409 -24.58 8.00 12.65
N LEU A 410 -23.90 7.59 11.57
CA LEU A 410 -24.22 7.95 10.18
C LEU A 410 -25.03 6.86 9.44
N ALA A 411 -25.26 5.70 10.06
CA ALA A 411 -26.09 4.63 9.53
C ALA A 411 -27.56 4.83 9.89
N ARG A 412 -28.48 4.41 8.99
CA ARG A 412 -29.93 4.55 9.24
C ARG A 412 -30.43 3.59 10.31
N PRO A 413 -31.51 3.93 11.07
CA PRO A 413 -32.22 2.99 11.89
C PRO A 413 -32.71 1.78 11.08
N HIS A 414 -32.70 0.59 11.69
CA HIS A 414 -33.10 -0.64 11.03
C HIS A 414 -34.55 -0.58 10.55
N ARG A 415 -34.80 -1.08 9.33
CA ARG A 415 -36.12 -1.04 8.67
C ARG A 415 -37.19 -1.86 9.36
N SER A 416 -36.83 -2.81 10.22
CA SER A 416 -37.78 -3.58 11.05
C SER A 416 -38.40 -2.76 12.18
N GLY A 417 -37.79 -1.63 12.57
CA GLY A 417 -38.15 -0.85 13.76
C GLY A 417 -37.52 -1.34 15.06
N GLU A 418 -36.68 -2.36 15.02
CA GLU A 418 -35.86 -2.78 16.16
C GLU A 418 -34.78 -1.72 16.48
N PRO A 419 -34.29 -1.67 17.73
CA PRO A 419 -33.26 -0.70 18.15
C PRO A 419 -31.87 -1.09 17.63
N LEU A 420 -31.77 -1.21 16.31
CA LEU A 420 -30.58 -1.58 15.57
C LEU A 420 -30.34 -0.58 14.43
N ILE A 421 -29.21 -0.70 13.75
CA ILE A 421 -28.87 0.06 12.54
C ILE A 421 -28.59 -0.86 11.36
N GLU A 422 -28.84 -0.37 10.14
CA GLU A 422 -28.49 -1.05 8.89
C GLU A 422 -27.02 -0.78 8.53
N ALA A 423 -26.14 -1.50 9.19
CA ALA A 423 -24.69 -1.45 9.00
C ALA A 423 -24.10 -2.85 9.08
N TRP A 424 -22.99 -3.06 8.41
CA TRP A 424 -22.16 -4.25 8.58
C TRP A 424 -20.67 -3.90 8.49
N ASP A 425 -19.87 -4.70 9.19
CA ASP A 425 -18.41 -4.77 9.04
C ASP A 425 -18.02 -6.11 8.41
N LEU A 426 -17.08 -6.08 7.47
CA LEU A 426 -16.53 -7.28 6.85
C LEU A 426 -15.31 -7.74 7.59
N ILE A 427 -15.41 -8.87 8.26
CA ILE A 427 -14.30 -9.52 8.96
C ILE A 427 -13.74 -10.65 8.09
N ILE A 428 -12.42 -10.63 7.88
CA ILE A 428 -11.68 -11.71 7.20
C ILE A 428 -10.39 -11.98 7.96
N GLY A 429 -10.23 -13.21 8.46
CA GLY A 429 -9.06 -13.61 9.24
C GLY A 429 -8.98 -12.90 10.58
N GLY A 430 -10.15 -12.70 11.24
CA GLY A 430 -10.23 -12.02 12.53
C GLY A 430 -9.91 -10.52 12.47
N MET A 431 -10.01 -9.89 11.30
CA MET A 431 -9.71 -8.47 11.13
C MET A 431 -10.75 -7.80 10.23
N GLU A 432 -11.24 -6.64 10.66
CA GLU A 432 -12.08 -5.76 9.85
C GLU A 432 -11.34 -5.31 8.58
N ARG A 433 -11.96 -5.48 7.43
CA ARG A 433 -11.45 -5.05 6.11
C ARG A 433 -12.18 -3.84 5.56
N GLY A 434 -13.45 -3.70 5.87
CA GLY A 434 -14.28 -2.59 5.46
C GLY A 434 -15.64 -2.63 6.10
N THR A 435 -16.38 -1.55 5.91
CA THR A 435 -17.70 -1.32 6.50
C THR A 435 -18.67 -0.80 5.45
N ALA A 436 -19.96 -0.96 5.64
CA ALA A 436 -20.97 -0.28 4.82
C ALA A 436 -22.30 -0.10 5.56
N PHE A 437 -23.05 0.88 5.07
CA PHE A 437 -24.32 1.29 5.64
C PHE A 437 -25.42 1.40 4.58
N SER A 438 -26.67 1.16 5.00
CA SER A 438 -27.76 1.96 4.43
C SER A 438 -27.70 3.32 5.11
N GLU A 439 -27.50 4.38 4.35
CA GLU A 439 -27.13 5.67 4.90
C GLU A 439 -28.29 6.38 5.61
N LEU A 440 -27.98 7.06 6.70
CA LEU A 440 -28.91 7.96 7.36
C LEU A 440 -29.04 9.24 6.52
N ILE A 441 -30.25 9.45 5.99
CA ILE A 441 -30.57 10.61 5.13
C ILE A 441 -31.59 11.56 5.77
N ASP A 442 -32.21 11.17 6.90
CA ASP A 442 -33.11 12.02 7.65
C ASP A 442 -32.31 13.11 8.40
N PRO A 443 -32.43 14.39 8.02
CA PRO A 443 -31.63 15.46 8.60
C PRO A 443 -31.96 15.72 10.06
N VAL A 444 -33.19 15.38 10.53
CA VAL A 444 -33.61 15.57 11.91
C VAL A 444 -32.90 14.56 12.81
N ILE A 445 -32.99 13.28 12.49
CA ILE A 445 -32.29 12.21 13.22
C ILE A 445 -30.77 12.40 13.14
N GLN A 446 -30.26 12.79 11.97
CA GLN A 446 -28.82 13.03 11.79
C GLN A 446 -28.33 14.17 12.70
N ARG A 447 -29.10 15.26 12.81
CA ARG A 447 -28.78 16.36 13.72
C ARG A 447 -28.76 15.91 15.18
N GLU A 448 -29.76 15.13 15.59
CA GLU A 448 -29.81 14.58 16.94
C GLU A 448 -28.56 13.76 17.26
N ARG A 449 -28.16 12.85 16.36
CA ARG A 449 -26.99 11.99 16.57
C ARG A 449 -25.67 12.78 16.55
N LEU A 450 -25.47 13.70 15.62
CA LEU A 450 -24.27 14.54 15.59
C LEU A 450 -24.20 15.49 16.78
N THR A 451 -25.34 15.96 17.28
CA THR A 451 -25.39 16.76 18.53
C THR A 451 -24.92 15.93 19.72
N ALA A 452 -25.39 14.68 19.83
CA ALA A 452 -24.94 13.77 20.88
C ALA A 452 -23.41 13.51 20.80
N GLN A 453 -22.88 13.26 19.59
CA GLN A 453 -21.44 13.12 19.36
C GLN A 453 -20.66 14.39 19.75
N SER A 454 -21.15 15.56 19.37
CA SER A 454 -20.51 16.84 19.71
C SER A 454 -20.49 17.10 21.23
N LEU A 455 -21.47 16.62 21.98
CA LEU A 455 -21.47 16.69 23.44
C LEU A 455 -20.40 15.76 24.06
N LEU A 456 -20.17 14.59 23.48
CA LEU A 456 -19.08 13.69 23.90
C LEU A 456 -17.73 14.34 23.62
N ALA A 457 -17.55 14.94 22.44
CA ALA A 457 -16.34 15.71 22.09
C ALA A 457 -16.10 16.86 23.11
N ALA A 458 -17.14 17.61 23.46
CA ALA A 458 -17.06 18.68 24.47
C ALA A 458 -16.77 18.16 25.89
N ALA A 459 -17.09 16.91 26.18
CA ALA A 459 -16.78 16.23 27.44
C ALA A 459 -15.35 15.66 27.48
N GLY A 460 -14.59 15.78 26.38
CA GLY A 460 -13.17 15.39 26.29
C GLY A 460 -12.90 14.12 25.50
N ASP A 461 -13.89 13.62 24.76
CA ASP A 461 -13.67 12.53 23.81
C ASP A 461 -13.11 13.11 22.49
N ASP A 462 -11.81 12.97 22.30
CA ASP A 462 -11.09 13.50 21.13
C ASP A 462 -11.40 12.74 19.82
N GLU A 463 -12.12 11.61 19.89
CA GLU A 463 -12.49 10.76 18.74
C GLU A 463 -13.93 11.02 18.28
N ALA A 464 -14.76 11.60 19.13
CA ALA A 464 -16.15 11.90 18.81
C ALA A 464 -16.27 12.99 17.71
N MET A 465 -17.27 12.83 16.84
CA MET A 465 -17.51 13.75 15.73
C MET A 465 -18.00 15.12 16.21
N GLU A 466 -17.55 16.16 15.54
CA GLU A 466 -18.08 17.51 15.72
C GLU A 466 -19.35 17.71 14.84
N LEU A 467 -20.21 18.66 15.25
CA LEU A 467 -21.42 19.01 14.51
C LEU A 467 -21.05 19.76 13.20
N ASP A 468 -21.32 19.13 12.05
CA ASP A 468 -21.10 19.72 10.73
C ASP A 468 -22.43 20.32 10.18
N GLU A 469 -22.60 21.64 10.35
CA GLU A 469 -23.79 22.36 9.87
C GLU A 469 -23.88 22.42 8.34
N ASP A 470 -22.76 22.37 7.62
CA ASP A 470 -22.77 22.35 6.14
C ASP A 470 -23.25 21.00 5.60
N PHE A 471 -22.86 19.92 6.25
CA PHE A 471 -23.37 18.59 5.93
C PHE A 471 -24.87 18.46 6.22
N LEU A 472 -25.32 18.90 7.39
CA LEU A 472 -26.74 18.90 7.75
C LEU A 472 -27.59 19.74 6.78
N ARG A 473 -27.10 20.93 6.43
CA ARG A 473 -27.76 21.79 5.44
C ARG A 473 -27.85 21.09 4.07
N ALA A 474 -26.82 20.33 3.66
CA ALA A 474 -26.89 19.56 2.43
C ALA A 474 -28.01 18.50 2.50
N LEU A 475 -28.11 17.74 3.60
CA LEU A 475 -29.18 16.76 3.79
C LEU A 475 -30.58 17.41 3.76
N GLU A 476 -30.73 18.61 4.34
CA GLU A 476 -31.98 19.38 4.37
C GLU A 476 -32.46 19.79 2.96
N HIS A 477 -31.58 19.81 1.94
CA HIS A 477 -31.98 19.98 0.54
C HIS A 477 -32.56 18.72 -0.11
N GLY A 478 -32.58 17.59 0.62
CA GLY A 478 -33.13 16.32 0.17
C GLY A 478 -32.07 15.38 -0.37
N ALA A 479 -31.56 14.51 0.50
CA ALA A 479 -30.67 13.42 0.11
C ALA A 479 -31.49 12.24 -0.43
N PRO A 480 -31.11 11.64 -1.59
CA PRO A 480 -31.73 10.41 -2.04
C PRO A 480 -31.36 9.25 -1.10
N PRO A 481 -32.18 8.19 -0.99
CA PRO A 481 -31.73 6.94 -0.37
C PRO A 481 -30.43 6.49 -0.99
N MET A 482 -29.45 6.10 -0.18
CA MET A 482 -28.14 5.67 -0.68
C MET A 482 -27.51 4.61 0.22
N GLY A 483 -26.67 3.77 -0.36
CA GLY A 483 -25.74 2.91 0.35
C GLY A 483 -24.33 3.45 0.24
N GLY A 484 -23.56 3.35 1.31
CA GLY A 484 -22.16 3.74 1.36
C GLY A 484 -21.28 2.59 1.82
N LEU A 485 -20.03 2.59 1.35
CA LEU A 485 -19.04 1.56 1.62
C LEU A 485 -17.67 2.19 1.84
N GLY A 486 -16.99 1.76 2.90
CA GLY A 486 -15.60 2.07 3.19
C GLY A 486 -14.72 0.80 3.16
N LEU A 487 -13.59 0.86 2.46
CA LEU A 487 -12.62 -0.26 2.36
C LEU A 487 -11.20 0.25 2.59
N GLY A 488 -10.51 -0.31 3.57
CA GLY A 488 -9.10 -0.05 3.80
C GLY A 488 -8.22 -0.66 2.69
N ILE A 489 -7.72 0.17 1.78
CA ILE A 489 -6.87 -0.31 0.65
C ILE A 489 -5.59 -0.96 1.16
N ASP A 490 -4.94 -0.40 2.18
CA ASP A 490 -3.73 -1.00 2.74
C ASP A 490 -4.02 -2.37 3.39
N ARG A 491 -5.15 -2.52 4.09
CA ARG A 491 -5.62 -3.80 4.65
C ARG A 491 -5.99 -4.82 3.56
N LEU A 492 -6.56 -4.36 2.43
CA LEU A 492 -6.82 -5.23 1.27
C LEU A 492 -5.50 -5.73 0.66
N ILE A 493 -4.49 -4.88 0.55
CA ILE A 493 -3.18 -5.27 0.04
C ILE A 493 -2.49 -6.25 1.00
N MET A 494 -2.56 -6.01 2.32
CA MET A 494 -2.08 -6.99 3.32
C MET A 494 -2.72 -8.36 3.12
N LEU A 495 -4.01 -8.40 2.86
CA LEU A 495 -4.75 -9.65 2.64
C LEU A 495 -4.28 -10.38 1.38
N LEU A 496 -4.13 -9.68 0.24
CA LEU A 496 -4.01 -10.30 -1.07
C LEU A 496 -2.58 -10.40 -1.62
N ALA A 497 -1.68 -9.52 -1.19
CA ALA A 497 -0.39 -9.33 -1.86
C ALA A 497 0.80 -10.07 -1.22
N GLY A 498 0.54 -11.05 -0.36
CA GLY A 498 1.55 -11.80 0.36
C GLY A 498 2.40 -12.74 -0.51
N ASP A 499 3.29 -13.46 0.17
CA ASP A 499 4.18 -14.45 -0.44
C ASP A 499 3.37 -15.69 -0.82
N GLN A 500 3.50 -16.12 -2.08
CA GLN A 500 2.78 -17.26 -2.64
C GLN A 500 3.50 -18.56 -2.34
N ASP A 501 2.74 -19.63 -2.07
CA ASP A 501 3.25 -20.99 -1.99
C ASP A 501 3.67 -21.49 -3.39
N SER A 502 4.91 -21.93 -3.52
CA SER A 502 5.44 -22.43 -4.80
C SER A 502 4.83 -23.78 -5.23
N GLU A 503 4.32 -24.57 -4.27
CA GLU A 503 3.73 -25.89 -4.50
C GLU A 503 2.20 -25.84 -4.64
N ARG A 504 1.56 -24.79 -4.08
CA ARG A 504 0.12 -24.58 -4.10
C ARG A 504 -0.22 -23.20 -4.73
N PRO A 505 -0.25 -23.11 -6.07
CA PRO A 505 -0.58 -21.86 -6.77
C PRO A 505 -1.90 -21.26 -6.26
N GLY A 506 -1.93 -19.95 -6.11
CA GLY A 506 -3.09 -19.21 -5.59
C GLY A 506 -3.19 -19.18 -4.06
N THR A 507 -2.24 -19.78 -3.34
CA THR A 507 -2.23 -19.78 -1.87
C THR A 507 -1.16 -18.83 -1.34
N VAL A 508 -1.56 -17.85 -0.53
CA VAL A 508 -0.66 -16.98 0.23
C VAL A 508 -0.31 -17.65 1.55
N VAL A 509 0.97 -17.75 1.86
CA VAL A 509 1.49 -18.37 3.10
C VAL A 509 2.07 -17.38 4.09
N ARG A 510 2.34 -16.15 3.67
CA ARG A 510 2.77 -15.04 4.51
C ARG A 510 2.14 -13.74 4.04
N GLN A 511 1.42 -13.07 4.91
CA GLN A 511 0.88 -11.74 4.66
C GLN A 511 1.91 -10.65 5.03
N PRO A 512 2.02 -9.56 4.25
CA PRO A 512 2.83 -8.42 4.64
C PRO A 512 2.16 -7.63 5.77
N GLY A 513 2.93 -7.02 6.66
CA GLY A 513 2.41 -6.02 7.59
C GLY A 513 2.12 -4.69 6.88
N ILE A 514 1.34 -3.80 7.52
CA ILE A 514 0.94 -2.51 6.91
C ILE A 514 2.17 -1.67 6.51
N ARG A 515 3.25 -1.70 7.28
CA ARG A 515 4.50 -0.99 6.97
C ARG A 515 5.20 -1.52 5.71
N GLU A 516 4.96 -2.77 5.35
CA GLU A 516 5.50 -3.33 4.10
C GLU A 516 4.66 -2.89 2.89
N THR A 517 3.35 -2.71 3.05
CA THR A 517 2.45 -2.29 1.97
C THR A 517 2.57 -0.81 1.62
N ILE A 518 2.96 0.03 2.57
CA ILE A 518 3.22 1.45 2.35
C ILE A 518 4.67 1.62 1.88
N LEU A 519 4.89 2.29 0.76
CA LEU A 519 6.21 2.37 0.13
C LEU A 519 7.25 3.01 1.05
N PHE A 520 6.90 4.13 1.70
CA PHE A 520 7.72 4.81 2.71
C PHE A 520 6.87 5.10 3.95
N PRO A 521 6.72 4.12 4.85
CA PRO A 521 5.89 4.29 6.03
C PRO A 521 6.51 5.26 7.04
N LEU A 522 5.66 5.87 7.85
CA LEU A 522 6.14 6.67 8.97
C LEU A 522 6.81 5.76 10.01
N MET A 523 8.02 6.14 10.42
CA MET A 523 8.80 5.40 11.40
C MET A 523 9.22 6.34 12.53
N LYS A 524 9.30 5.81 13.75
CA LYS A 524 9.89 6.57 14.87
C LYS A 524 11.31 7.01 14.49
N PRO A 525 11.70 8.29 14.68
CA PRO A 525 13.06 8.72 14.45
C PRO A 525 14.07 7.84 15.20
N GLU A 526 15.24 7.61 14.59
CA GLU A 526 16.38 7.02 15.30
C GLU A 526 16.84 8.02 16.38
N ALA A 527 17.16 7.51 17.56
CA ALA A 527 17.59 8.33 18.71
C ALA A 527 19.02 8.86 18.51
#